data_c6325ac593a87437de50818f2e10b142
#
_entry.id   c6325ac593a87437de50818f2e10b142
#
_cell.length_a   1.000
_cell.length_b   1.000
_cell.length_c   1.000
_cell.angle_alpha   90.00
_cell.angle_beta   90.00
_cell.angle_gamma   90.00
#
_symmetry.space_group_name_H-M   'P 1'
#
loop_
_entity.id
_entity.type
_entity.pdbx_description
1 polymer ?
#
loop_
_entity_poly.entity_id
_entity_poly.type
_entity_poly.pdbx_seq_one_letter_code
_entity_poly.pdbx_strand_id
1 'polypeptide(L)'
;MIVGVMASGDESLAKKHEGLAKQVGSLIAQLRFDLLTGGGGGLMKVVGQAFLDAKREILDQNRPAGNLISILRAKELPQLKRDGKRTWEANADNGLGEIVIRTHLPYSGDEGRDTLSRNHINALTADLVVILPGGAGTLSKLQLAWEYGKDIMIFVGKGNVGGKTPEDLARQFGGIEIGRNEQDLRSWLKSHKKN
;
A
#
# COMPACT_ATOMS: atom_id res chain seq x y z
N MET A 1 1.48 7.37 -12.95
CA MET A 1 2.21 7.50 -11.68
C MET A 1 1.54 6.60 -10.64
N ILE A 2 2.33 5.84 -9.89
CA ILE A 2 1.86 4.81 -8.98
C ILE A 2 1.93 5.32 -7.53
N VAL A 3 0.79 5.36 -6.85
CA VAL A 3 0.71 5.67 -5.42
C VAL A 3 0.64 4.37 -4.64
N GLY A 4 1.69 4.04 -3.90
CA GLY A 4 1.74 2.89 -3.02
C GLY A 4 1.06 3.19 -1.68
N VAL A 5 0.00 2.46 -1.35
CA VAL A 5 -0.64 2.56 -0.03
C VAL A 5 -0.17 1.42 0.86
N MET A 6 0.59 1.79 1.89
CA MET A 6 1.16 0.86 2.87
C MET A 6 0.24 0.81 4.09
N ALA A 7 -0.49 -0.27 4.21
CA ALA A 7 -1.54 -0.43 5.21
C ALA A 7 -1.49 -1.81 5.87
N SER A 8 -2.21 -1.96 6.98
CA SER A 8 -2.37 -3.22 7.68
C SER A 8 -3.35 -4.16 6.98
N GLY A 9 -3.07 -5.48 7.07
CA GLY A 9 -4.01 -6.54 6.71
C GLY A 9 -4.98 -6.93 7.85
N ASP A 10 -4.94 -6.26 8.99
CA ASP A 10 -5.75 -6.54 10.17
C ASP A 10 -7.19 -6.02 9.99
N GLU A 11 -8.16 -6.90 10.15
CA GLU A 11 -9.59 -6.59 9.98
C GLU A 11 -10.14 -5.69 11.10
N SER A 12 -9.55 -5.73 12.29
CA SER A 12 -9.95 -4.85 13.41
C SER A 12 -9.54 -3.40 13.15
N LEU A 13 -8.33 -3.21 12.62
CA LEU A 13 -7.85 -1.90 12.17
C LEU A 13 -8.67 -1.41 10.96
N ALA A 14 -9.07 -2.31 10.07
CA ALA A 14 -9.92 -1.95 8.93
C ALA A 14 -11.25 -1.35 9.39
N LYS A 15 -11.94 -1.99 10.32
CA LYS A 15 -13.19 -1.48 10.91
C LYS A 15 -13.01 -0.11 11.57
N LYS A 16 -11.93 0.05 12.34
CA LYS A 16 -11.63 1.29 13.07
C LYS A 16 -11.29 2.48 12.16
N HIS A 17 -10.65 2.23 11.03
CA HIS A 17 -10.12 3.26 10.13
C HIS A 17 -10.71 3.18 8.72
N GLU A 18 -11.89 2.58 8.57
CA GLU A 18 -12.57 2.36 7.29
C GLU A 18 -12.74 3.67 6.50
N GLY A 19 -13.27 4.70 7.15
CA GLY A 19 -13.50 6.01 6.52
C GLY A 19 -12.22 6.63 5.97
N LEU A 20 -11.12 6.53 6.72
CA LEU A 20 -9.81 7.02 6.29
C LEU A 20 -9.30 6.27 5.04
N ALA A 21 -9.43 4.94 5.05
CA ALA A 21 -9.00 4.10 3.94
C ALA A 21 -9.85 4.35 2.68
N LYS A 22 -11.16 4.55 2.83
CA LYS A 22 -12.07 4.93 1.73
C LYS A 22 -11.69 6.27 1.12
N GLN A 23 -11.41 7.28 1.94
CA GLN A 23 -10.94 8.58 1.44
C GLN A 23 -9.69 8.44 0.58
N VAL A 24 -8.69 7.70 1.04
CA VAL A 24 -7.43 7.52 0.30
C VAL A 24 -7.68 6.83 -1.04
N GLY A 25 -8.41 5.70 -1.05
CA GLY A 25 -8.68 4.96 -2.28
C GLY A 25 -9.45 5.80 -3.30
N SER A 26 -10.54 6.43 -2.89
CA SER A 26 -11.35 7.28 -3.76
C SER A 26 -10.58 8.48 -4.31
N LEU A 27 -9.76 9.12 -3.48
CA LEU A 27 -8.98 10.28 -3.90
C LEU A 27 -7.92 9.92 -4.94
N ILE A 28 -7.22 8.80 -4.76
CA ILE A 28 -6.22 8.31 -5.72
C ILE A 28 -6.88 8.05 -7.09
N ALA A 29 -8.06 7.42 -7.11
CA ALA A 29 -8.83 7.20 -8.34
C ALA A 29 -9.26 8.53 -8.99
N GLN A 30 -9.82 9.47 -8.21
CA GLN A 30 -10.26 10.79 -8.69
C GLN A 30 -9.13 11.59 -9.33
N LEU A 31 -7.92 11.47 -8.81
CA LEU A 31 -6.72 12.10 -9.35
C LEU A 31 -6.10 11.32 -10.52
N ARG A 32 -6.65 10.15 -10.85
CA ARG A 32 -6.25 9.26 -11.96
C ARG A 32 -4.82 8.73 -11.82
N PHE A 33 -4.40 8.45 -10.59
CA PHE A 33 -3.21 7.70 -10.32
C PHE A 33 -3.48 6.20 -10.33
N ASP A 34 -2.45 5.40 -10.58
CA ASP A 34 -2.51 3.98 -10.28
C ASP A 34 -2.37 3.78 -8.76
N LEU A 35 -3.14 2.85 -8.22
CA LEU A 35 -3.04 2.45 -6.82
C LEU A 35 -2.27 1.14 -6.71
N LEU A 36 -1.24 1.11 -5.86
CA LEU A 36 -0.51 -0.11 -5.52
C LEU A 36 -0.76 -0.48 -4.07
N THR A 37 -1.13 -1.74 -3.85
CA THR A 37 -1.26 -2.35 -2.51
C THR A 37 -0.56 -3.70 -2.44
N GLY A 38 -0.50 -4.27 -1.23
CA GLY A 38 -0.05 -5.65 -1.04
C GLY A 38 -1.08 -6.71 -1.40
N GLY A 39 -2.27 -6.38 -1.89
CA GLY A 39 -3.31 -7.33 -2.30
C GLY A 39 -3.92 -8.16 -1.16
N GLY A 40 -3.62 -7.86 0.11
CA GLY A 40 -4.14 -8.56 1.28
C GLY A 40 -5.48 -8.00 1.78
N GLY A 41 -5.96 -8.55 2.91
CA GLY A 41 -7.18 -8.10 3.62
C GLY A 41 -7.01 -6.77 4.35
N GLY A 42 -7.89 -6.52 5.29
CA GLY A 42 -7.86 -5.36 6.17
C GLY A 42 -7.96 -4.03 5.41
N LEU A 43 -7.22 -3.04 5.85
CA LEU A 43 -7.20 -1.70 5.23
C LEU A 43 -6.79 -1.72 3.76
N MET A 44 -5.93 -2.65 3.31
CA MET A 44 -5.55 -2.78 1.91
C MET A 44 -6.77 -3.10 1.03
N LYS A 45 -7.66 -3.99 1.51
CA LYS A 45 -8.90 -4.34 0.81
C LYS A 45 -9.86 -3.15 0.76
N VAL A 46 -10.02 -2.42 1.87
CA VAL A 46 -10.90 -1.24 1.93
C VAL A 46 -10.44 -0.15 0.97
N VAL A 47 -9.15 0.16 0.95
CA VAL A 47 -8.56 1.13 0.01
C VAL A 47 -8.79 0.70 -1.44
N GLY A 48 -8.51 -0.57 -1.76
CA GLY A 48 -8.68 -1.12 -3.11
C GLY A 48 -10.13 -1.06 -3.59
N GLN A 49 -11.08 -1.43 -2.72
CA GLN A 49 -12.51 -1.38 -3.04
C GLN A 49 -12.97 0.05 -3.31
N ALA A 50 -12.62 1.00 -2.44
CA ALA A 50 -12.98 2.40 -2.62
C ALA A 50 -12.36 3.03 -3.88
N PHE A 51 -11.14 2.60 -4.24
CA PHE A 51 -10.51 2.99 -5.50
C PHE A 51 -11.32 2.49 -6.70
N LEU A 52 -11.71 1.22 -6.72
CA LEU A 52 -12.48 0.63 -7.82
C LEU A 52 -13.88 1.24 -7.94
N ASP A 53 -14.53 1.54 -6.82
CA ASP A 53 -15.85 2.17 -6.82
C ASP A 53 -15.78 3.58 -7.43
N ALA A 54 -14.84 4.41 -6.99
CA ALA A 54 -14.60 5.73 -7.56
C ALA A 54 -14.11 5.67 -9.03
N LYS A 55 -13.33 4.66 -9.39
CA LYS A 55 -12.91 4.42 -10.78
C LYS A 55 -14.09 4.16 -11.69
N ARG A 56 -15.10 3.36 -11.28
CA ARG A 56 -16.32 3.11 -12.07
C ARG A 56 -17.03 4.42 -12.40
N GLU A 57 -17.23 5.30 -11.42
CA GLU A 57 -17.84 6.61 -11.64
C GLU A 57 -17.08 7.47 -12.67
N ILE A 58 -15.74 7.37 -12.69
CA ILE A 58 -14.89 8.08 -13.66
C ILE A 58 -15.04 7.51 -15.06
N LEU A 59 -15.08 6.18 -15.18
CA LEU A 59 -15.23 5.48 -16.47
C LEU A 59 -16.63 5.71 -17.06
N ASP A 60 -17.68 5.76 -16.24
CA ASP A 60 -19.04 6.08 -16.66
C ASP A 60 -19.16 7.50 -17.27
N GLN A 61 -18.24 8.40 -16.88
CA GLN A 61 -18.09 9.73 -17.48
C GLN A 61 -17.17 9.73 -18.73
N ASN A 62 -16.83 8.57 -19.26
CA ASN A 62 -15.95 8.39 -20.42
C ASN A 62 -14.55 9.04 -20.23
N ARG A 63 -14.00 8.96 -19.02
CA ARG A 63 -12.71 9.54 -18.64
C ARG A 63 -11.71 8.44 -18.30
N PRO A 64 -10.40 8.60 -18.65
CA PRO A 64 -9.39 7.63 -18.31
C PRO A 64 -9.20 7.54 -16.78
N ALA A 65 -8.94 6.35 -16.28
CA ALA A 65 -8.68 6.07 -14.87
C ALA A 65 -7.40 5.25 -14.71
N GLY A 66 -6.81 5.28 -13.52
CA GLY A 66 -5.67 4.44 -13.16
C GLY A 66 -6.07 2.98 -12.92
N ASN A 67 -5.07 2.13 -12.63
CA ASN A 67 -5.25 0.71 -12.35
C ASN A 67 -4.96 0.39 -10.88
N LEU A 68 -5.63 -0.64 -10.36
CA LEU A 68 -5.30 -1.24 -9.07
C LEU A 68 -4.26 -2.35 -9.25
N ILE A 69 -3.08 -2.13 -8.71
CA ILE A 69 -1.94 -3.06 -8.76
C ILE A 69 -1.82 -3.77 -7.41
N SER A 70 -1.81 -5.10 -7.44
CA SER A 70 -1.61 -5.93 -6.26
C SER A 70 -0.30 -6.72 -6.36
N ILE A 71 0.61 -6.54 -5.40
CA ILE A 71 1.86 -7.29 -5.33
C ILE A 71 1.73 -8.34 -4.22
N LEU A 72 1.62 -9.60 -4.61
CA LEU A 72 1.39 -10.71 -3.70
C LEU A 72 2.70 -11.36 -3.27
N ARG A 73 2.79 -11.73 -1.99
CA ARG A 73 3.88 -12.55 -1.49
C ARG A 73 3.69 -14.03 -1.86
N ALA A 74 4.74 -14.80 -1.87
CA ALA A 74 4.65 -16.25 -1.83
C ALA A 74 4.08 -16.70 -0.48
N LYS A 75 3.48 -17.88 -0.46
CA LYS A 75 2.98 -18.52 0.76
C LYS A 75 4.15 -18.99 1.61
N GLU A 76 5.14 -19.58 0.94
CA GLU A 76 6.38 -20.10 1.51
C GLU A 76 7.53 -20.01 0.49
N LEU A 77 8.75 -20.29 0.91
CA LEU A 77 9.88 -20.44 -0.01
C LEU A 77 9.63 -21.62 -0.97
N PRO A 78 10.07 -21.49 -2.25
CA PRO A 78 9.96 -22.59 -3.21
C PRO A 78 10.66 -23.83 -2.70
N GLN A 79 9.92 -24.93 -2.60
CA GLN A 79 10.45 -26.21 -2.15
C GLN A 79 10.78 -27.09 -3.34
N LEU A 80 11.94 -27.78 -3.28
CA LEU A 80 12.33 -28.78 -4.25
C LEU A 80 11.64 -30.09 -3.90
N LYS A 81 10.76 -30.58 -4.77
CA LYS A 81 10.13 -31.90 -4.63
C LYS A 81 11.11 -33.03 -4.98
N ARG A 82 10.77 -34.25 -4.57
CA ARG A 82 11.58 -35.46 -4.86
C ARG A 82 11.74 -35.75 -6.37
N ASP A 83 10.81 -35.24 -7.19
CA ASP A 83 10.86 -35.35 -8.66
C ASP A 83 11.72 -34.27 -9.33
N GLY A 84 12.46 -33.48 -8.54
CA GLY A 84 13.30 -32.36 -9.02
C GLY A 84 12.53 -31.09 -9.40
N LYS A 85 11.20 -31.08 -9.30
CA LYS A 85 10.39 -29.88 -9.58
C LYS A 85 10.33 -28.97 -8.37
N ARG A 86 10.42 -27.68 -8.61
CA ARG A 86 10.14 -26.66 -7.60
C ARG A 86 8.66 -26.30 -7.64
N THR A 87 8.02 -26.28 -6.48
CA THR A 87 6.65 -25.80 -6.33
C THR A 87 6.63 -24.46 -5.64
N TRP A 88 5.72 -23.65 -6.08
CA TRP A 88 5.50 -22.32 -5.54
C TRP A 88 4.00 -22.02 -5.52
N GLU A 89 3.53 -21.41 -4.44
CA GLU A 89 2.17 -20.90 -4.31
C GLU A 89 2.21 -19.42 -3.93
N ALA A 90 1.41 -18.62 -4.63
CA ALA A 90 1.13 -17.26 -4.16
C ALA A 90 0.22 -17.31 -2.92
N ASN A 91 0.40 -16.37 -2.01
CA ASN A 91 -0.57 -16.18 -0.94
C ASN A 91 -1.92 -15.74 -1.52
N ALA A 92 -2.99 -15.99 -0.79
CA ALA A 92 -4.32 -15.54 -1.18
C ALA A 92 -4.33 -14.01 -1.33
N ASP A 93 -4.92 -13.52 -2.41
CA ASP A 93 -5.21 -12.12 -2.62
C ASP A 93 -6.65 -11.78 -2.23
N ASN A 94 -6.95 -10.49 -2.19
CA ASN A 94 -8.31 -10.01 -1.91
C ASN A 94 -9.24 -10.01 -3.14
N GLY A 95 -8.74 -10.46 -4.30
CA GLY A 95 -9.49 -10.56 -5.55
C GLY A 95 -9.78 -9.23 -6.25
N LEU A 96 -9.21 -8.12 -5.80
CA LEU A 96 -9.50 -6.78 -6.33
C LEU A 96 -8.49 -6.30 -7.38
N GLY A 97 -7.26 -6.82 -7.38
CA GLY A 97 -6.19 -6.37 -8.26
C GLY A 97 -6.54 -6.52 -9.74
N GLU A 98 -6.47 -5.43 -10.50
CA GLU A 98 -6.61 -5.47 -11.97
C GLU A 98 -5.29 -5.91 -12.61
N ILE A 99 -4.17 -5.54 -12.01
CA ILE A 99 -2.83 -6.03 -12.33
C ILE A 99 -2.29 -6.76 -11.10
N VAL A 100 -2.06 -8.06 -11.23
CA VAL A 100 -1.60 -8.89 -10.11
C VAL A 100 -0.19 -9.41 -10.38
N ILE A 101 0.75 -8.98 -9.55
CA ILE A 101 2.15 -9.40 -9.59
C ILE A 101 2.38 -10.43 -8.48
N ARG A 102 2.64 -11.67 -8.86
CA ARG A 102 2.95 -12.76 -7.92
C ARG A 102 4.44 -12.90 -7.77
N THR A 103 4.94 -12.65 -6.55
CA THR A 103 6.37 -12.78 -6.24
C THR A 103 6.66 -14.14 -5.60
N HIS A 104 7.92 -14.60 -5.70
CA HIS A 104 8.41 -15.77 -4.97
C HIS A 104 8.95 -15.39 -3.58
N LEU A 105 8.75 -14.15 -3.13
CA LEU A 105 9.25 -13.63 -1.87
C LEU A 105 8.22 -13.90 -0.76
N PRO A 106 8.51 -14.76 0.23
CA PRO A 106 7.53 -15.19 1.21
C PRO A 106 7.35 -14.21 2.37
N TYR A 107 8.37 -13.39 2.66
CA TYR A 107 8.38 -12.59 3.86
C TYR A 107 7.58 -11.29 3.75
N SER A 108 7.02 -10.90 4.88
CA SER A 108 6.28 -9.65 5.10
C SER A 108 6.02 -9.51 6.62
N GLY A 109 5.30 -8.49 7.07
CA GLY A 109 5.04 -8.31 8.50
C GLY A 109 6.33 -7.99 9.25
N ASP A 110 6.63 -8.77 10.30
CA ASP A 110 7.81 -8.57 11.14
C ASP A 110 9.12 -8.85 10.39
N GLU A 111 9.08 -9.75 9.41
CA GLU A 111 10.18 -10.04 8.49
C GLU A 111 10.17 -9.12 7.25
N GLY A 112 9.46 -8.01 7.36
CA GLY A 112 9.21 -7.12 6.23
C GLY A 112 10.45 -6.45 5.63
N ARG A 113 11.56 -6.44 6.33
CA ARG A 113 12.87 -5.91 5.88
C ARG A 113 13.87 -6.98 5.44
N ASP A 114 13.51 -8.23 5.56
CA ASP A 114 14.34 -9.32 5.04
C ASP A 114 14.48 -9.19 3.51
N THR A 115 15.63 -9.59 2.97
CA THR A 115 15.93 -9.54 1.52
C THR A 115 14.94 -10.34 0.68
N LEU A 116 14.29 -11.34 1.27
CA LEU A 116 13.24 -12.12 0.65
C LEU A 116 11.81 -11.59 0.93
N SER A 117 11.70 -10.34 1.37
CA SER A 117 10.40 -9.70 1.58
C SER A 117 9.90 -9.00 0.33
N ARG A 118 8.64 -9.26 -0.02
CA ARG A 118 7.97 -8.51 -1.10
C ARG A 118 7.78 -7.02 -0.77
N ASN A 119 7.96 -6.60 0.49
CA ASN A 119 7.84 -5.19 0.86
C ASN A 119 8.85 -4.31 0.11
N HIS A 120 10.02 -4.86 -0.27
CA HIS A 120 10.97 -4.20 -1.16
C HIS A 120 10.33 -3.86 -2.51
N ILE A 121 9.64 -4.83 -3.11
CA ILE A 121 8.98 -4.63 -4.41
C ILE A 121 7.87 -3.58 -4.29
N ASN A 122 7.06 -3.64 -3.22
CA ASN A 122 6.03 -2.64 -2.97
C ASN A 122 6.62 -1.22 -2.88
N ALA A 123 7.68 -1.03 -2.09
CA ALA A 123 8.31 0.27 -1.91
C ALA A 123 9.01 0.77 -3.19
N LEU A 124 9.72 -0.12 -3.90
CA LEU A 124 10.45 0.24 -5.12
C LEU A 124 9.52 0.59 -6.28
N THR A 125 8.38 -0.11 -6.41
CA THR A 125 7.42 0.11 -7.50
C THR A 125 6.62 1.40 -7.35
N ALA A 126 6.40 1.87 -6.11
CA ALA A 126 5.68 3.11 -5.87
C ALA A 126 6.50 4.34 -6.26
N ASP A 127 5.88 5.32 -6.91
CA ASP A 127 6.43 6.66 -7.09
C ASP A 127 6.25 7.50 -5.82
N LEU A 128 5.06 7.44 -5.24
CA LEU A 128 4.68 8.09 -3.99
C LEU A 128 4.17 7.05 -2.98
N VAL A 129 4.35 7.31 -1.70
CA VAL A 129 3.94 6.37 -0.65
C VAL A 129 3.03 7.06 0.36
N VAL A 130 1.83 6.51 0.54
CA VAL A 130 0.88 6.90 1.59
C VAL A 130 0.86 5.80 2.66
N ILE A 131 1.12 6.19 3.89
CA ILE A 131 1.14 5.29 5.06
C ILE A 131 -0.18 5.42 5.81
N LEU A 132 -0.91 4.33 5.93
CA LEU A 132 -2.11 4.20 6.75
C LEU A 132 -1.80 3.52 8.10
N PRO A 133 -2.74 3.51 9.06
CA PRO A 133 -2.54 2.84 10.35
C PRO A 133 -2.11 1.38 10.19
N GLY A 134 -1.20 0.94 11.07
CA GLY A 134 -0.75 -0.44 11.04
C GLY A 134 0.33 -0.78 12.05
N GLY A 135 0.65 -2.07 12.14
CA GLY A 135 1.68 -2.64 13.02
C GLY A 135 3.08 -2.62 12.42
N ALA A 136 3.93 -3.55 12.88
CA ALA A 136 5.32 -3.70 12.47
C ALA A 136 5.50 -3.86 10.95
N GLY A 137 4.61 -4.61 10.28
CA GLY A 137 4.67 -4.76 8.82
C GLY A 137 4.41 -3.47 8.05
N THR A 138 3.63 -2.53 8.59
CA THR A 138 3.44 -1.21 7.99
C THR A 138 4.64 -0.33 8.26
N LEU A 139 5.21 -0.41 9.47
CA LEU A 139 6.43 0.31 9.82
C LEU A 139 7.61 -0.14 8.94
N SER A 140 7.78 -1.44 8.70
CA SER A 140 8.85 -1.94 7.82
C SER A 140 8.73 -1.41 6.38
N LYS A 141 7.51 -1.28 5.86
CA LYS A 141 7.29 -0.67 4.53
C LYS A 141 7.58 0.82 4.50
N LEU A 142 7.26 1.56 5.57
CA LEU A 142 7.64 2.96 5.72
C LEU A 142 9.17 3.10 5.72
N GLN A 143 9.87 2.29 6.51
CA GLN A 143 11.32 2.30 6.58
C GLN A 143 11.97 2.06 5.23
N LEU A 144 11.52 1.03 4.50
CA LEU A 144 12.02 0.73 3.16
C LEU A 144 11.72 1.87 2.17
N ALA A 145 10.52 2.45 2.20
CA ALA A 145 10.20 3.58 1.33
C ALA A 145 11.11 4.77 1.61
N TRP A 146 11.41 5.05 2.88
CA TRP A 146 12.33 6.10 3.27
C TRP A 146 13.76 5.81 2.82
N GLU A 147 14.28 4.59 3.05
CA GLU A 147 15.59 4.13 2.62
C GLU A 147 15.77 4.21 1.10
N TYR A 148 14.68 4.02 0.33
CA TYR A 148 14.68 4.14 -1.13
C TYR A 148 14.41 5.57 -1.64
N GLY A 149 14.41 6.56 -0.76
CA GLY A 149 14.25 7.97 -1.12
C GLY A 149 12.89 8.30 -1.72
N LYS A 150 11.82 7.60 -1.29
CA LYS A 150 10.47 7.89 -1.76
C LYS A 150 9.88 9.09 -1.05
N ASP A 151 9.04 9.86 -1.76
CA ASP A 151 8.19 10.85 -1.13
C ASP A 151 7.09 10.15 -0.34
N ILE A 152 6.98 10.48 0.95
CA ILE A 152 6.12 9.77 1.90
C ILE A 152 5.19 10.73 2.61
N MET A 153 3.90 10.41 2.64
CA MET A 153 2.92 11.03 3.52
C MET A 153 2.36 10.02 4.52
N ILE A 154 2.41 10.35 5.80
CA ILE A 154 1.72 9.61 6.86
C ILE A 154 0.29 10.17 6.97
N PHE A 155 -0.71 9.31 6.73
CA PHE A 155 -2.12 9.66 6.77
C PHE A 155 -2.86 8.65 7.65
N VAL A 156 -2.80 8.85 8.97
CA VAL A 156 -3.28 7.86 9.95
C VAL A 156 -4.43 8.38 10.83
N GLY A 157 -4.86 9.63 10.70
CA GLY A 157 -5.87 10.24 11.56
C GLY A 157 -5.48 10.12 13.05
N LYS A 158 -6.33 9.46 13.83
CA LYS A 158 -6.06 9.13 15.26
C LYS A 158 -5.33 7.80 15.45
N GLY A 159 -4.81 7.19 14.36
CA GLY A 159 -4.07 5.93 14.41
C GLY A 159 -2.58 6.12 14.64
N ASN A 160 -1.85 5.01 14.57
CA ASN A 160 -0.39 4.98 14.68
C ASN A 160 0.20 3.94 13.71
N VAL A 161 1.53 3.91 13.61
CA VAL A 161 2.26 2.92 12.82
C VAL A 161 3.35 2.29 13.69
N GLY A 162 3.23 0.99 13.92
CA GLY A 162 4.17 0.27 14.79
C GLY A 162 4.21 0.84 16.21
N GLY A 163 3.08 1.32 16.72
CA GLY A 163 2.98 1.94 18.06
C GLY A 163 3.49 3.38 18.16
N LYS A 164 3.99 3.96 17.06
CA LYS A 164 4.54 5.32 17.02
C LYS A 164 3.53 6.32 16.44
N THR A 165 3.55 7.55 16.94
CA THR A 165 2.74 8.65 16.40
C THR A 165 3.32 9.15 15.07
N PRO A 166 2.54 9.84 14.23
CA PRO A 166 3.05 10.50 13.03
C PRO A 166 4.23 11.44 13.31
N GLU A 167 4.14 12.20 14.39
CA GLU A 167 5.17 13.16 14.80
C GLU A 167 6.48 12.47 15.20
N ASP A 168 6.42 11.34 15.90
CA ASP A 168 7.60 10.55 16.24
C ASP A 168 8.27 9.97 14.99
N LEU A 169 7.45 9.51 14.04
CA LEU A 169 7.97 8.97 12.78
C LEU A 169 8.59 10.06 11.91
N ALA A 170 7.95 11.21 11.78
CA ALA A 170 8.50 12.35 11.02
C ALA A 170 9.81 12.86 11.64
N ARG A 171 9.92 12.85 12.98
CA ARG A 171 11.15 13.20 13.69
C ARG A 171 12.25 12.15 13.47
N GLN A 172 11.88 10.87 13.46
CA GLN A 172 12.83 9.78 13.28
C GLN A 172 13.38 9.68 11.86
N PHE A 173 12.53 9.91 10.87
CA PHE A 173 12.85 9.65 9.46
C PHE A 173 12.92 10.95 8.66
N GLY A 174 13.03 12.07 9.04
CA GLY A 174 13.15 13.33 8.28
C GLY A 174 12.58 13.32 6.85
N GLY A 175 12.03 14.41 6.41
CA GLY A 175 11.48 14.55 5.05
C GLY A 175 10.12 13.85 4.81
N ILE A 176 9.50 13.30 5.85
CA ILE A 176 8.16 12.71 5.78
C ILE A 176 7.10 13.76 6.08
N GLU A 177 6.06 13.82 5.27
CA GLU A 177 4.94 14.73 5.49
C GLU A 177 3.82 14.06 6.30
N ILE A 178 3.08 14.86 7.05
CA ILE A 178 1.93 14.41 7.84
C ILE A 178 0.66 15.04 7.29
N GLY A 179 -0.23 14.21 6.74
CA GLY A 179 -1.56 14.65 6.32
C GLY A 179 -2.56 14.48 7.46
N ARG A 180 -3.29 15.53 7.78
CA ARG A 180 -4.28 15.58 8.86
C ARG A 180 -5.72 15.48 8.36
N ASN A 181 -5.95 15.81 7.11
CA ASN A 181 -7.27 15.81 6.46
C ASN A 181 -7.14 15.50 4.96
N GLU A 182 -8.28 15.30 4.30
CA GLU A 182 -8.31 14.99 2.87
C GLU A 182 -7.66 16.08 2.01
N GLN A 183 -7.80 17.34 2.39
CA GLN A 183 -7.22 18.44 1.61
C GLN A 183 -5.69 18.40 1.62
N ASP A 184 -5.07 18.05 2.75
CA ASP A 184 -3.62 17.88 2.83
C ASP A 184 -3.15 16.78 1.88
N LEU A 185 -3.81 15.61 1.92
CA LEU A 185 -3.50 14.49 1.03
C LEU A 185 -3.72 14.87 -0.45
N ARG A 186 -4.82 15.55 -0.75
CA ARG A 186 -5.16 16.00 -2.11
C ARG A 186 -4.11 16.98 -2.65
N SER A 187 -3.71 17.94 -1.84
CA SER A 187 -2.71 18.94 -2.21
C SER A 187 -1.35 18.30 -2.45
N TRP A 188 -0.95 17.40 -1.55
CA TRP A 188 0.30 16.67 -1.66
C TRP A 188 0.34 15.78 -2.92
N LEU A 189 -0.68 14.99 -3.18
CA LEU A 189 -0.75 14.18 -4.39
C LEU A 189 -0.70 15.03 -5.68
N LYS A 190 -1.36 16.19 -5.67
CA LYS A 190 -1.36 17.09 -6.83
C LYS A 190 0.00 17.75 -7.05
N SER A 191 0.72 18.13 -5.99
CA SER A 191 2.05 18.77 -6.11
C SER A 191 3.09 17.86 -6.75
N HIS A 192 2.93 16.53 -6.61
CA HIS A 192 3.82 15.53 -7.19
C HIS A 192 3.36 15.04 -8.57
N LYS A 193 2.19 15.46 -9.04
CA LYS A 193 1.69 15.06 -10.38
C LYS A 193 2.55 15.73 -11.44
N LYS A 194 3.43 14.95 -12.07
CA LYS A 194 4.16 15.42 -13.27
C LYS A 194 3.15 15.69 -14.39
N ASN A 195 3.23 16.86 -14.98
CA ASN A 195 2.46 17.25 -16.18
C ASN A 195 2.82 16.38 -17.36
#